data_be0a1b95324539236e894a354b16611a
#
_entry.id   be0a1b95324539236e894a354b16611a
#
_cell.length_a   1.000
_cell.length_b   1.000
_cell.length_c   1.000
_cell.angle_alpha   90.00
_cell.angle_beta   90.00
_cell.angle_gamma   90.00
#
_symmetry.space_group_name_H-M   'P 1'
#
loop_
_entity.id
_entity.type
_entity.pdbx_description
1 polymer ?
#
loop_
_entity_poly.entity_id
_entity_poly.type
_entity_poly.pdbx_seq_one_letter_code
_entity_poly.pdbx_strand_id
1 'polypeptide(L)'
;MDLKNKVIIITGASSGIGKACAEEFARRGANLVLAARQYVTLCEITANLEKKYGIRAVAVQADVSKEADCELIIKQTLVSFQKIDVLVNNAGLSMRALFNDLDLSVLKNLMDVNFWGTVYCTKYALPEILKAKGTVVGISSIAGYRGLPGRTGYSASKFAMNGFMESLRTELLKTGVNVLVACPGFTASNIRVTALSKDGAAHGETSMDEGKMMTSEEVANIIAKGIEKRKRTLIMTGQGKLAVWMNKLFPAFVDQKVFNLFAKEKNPLIKA
;
A
#
# COMPACT_ATOMS: atom_id res chain seq x y z
N MET A 1 14.99 13.97 -3.06
CA MET A 1 15.35 13.18 -4.27
C MET A 1 14.40 13.60 -5.39
N ASP A 2 14.91 14.05 -6.53
CA ASP A 2 14.06 14.30 -7.72
C ASP A 2 13.62 12.94 -8.31
N LEU A 3 12.38 12.84 -8.79
CA LEU A 3 11.85 11.62 -9.40
C LEU A 3 12.16 11.52 -10.89
N LYS A 4 12.58 12.59 -11.54
CA LYS A 4 12.93 12.59 -12.97
C LYS A 4 14.00 11.55 -13.29
N ASN A 5 13.76 10.72 -14.29
CA ASN A 5 14.62 9.61 -14.72
C ASN A 5 14.87 8.52 -13.65
N LYS A 6 14.13 8.52 -12.55
CA LYS A 6 14.16 7.44 -11.57
C LYS A 6 13.37 6.23 -12.04
N VAL A 7 13.83 5.04 -11.71
CA VAL A 7 13.14 3.79 -11.97
C VAL A 7 12.36 3.38 -10.72
N ILE A 8 11.04 3.36 -10.85
CA ILE A 8 10.10 3.11 -9.75
C ILE A 8 9.27 1.87 -10.03
N ILE A 9 9.33 0.90 -9.13
CA ILE A 9 8.46 -0.27 -9.13
C ILE A 9 7.23 0.04 -8.29
N ILE A 10 6.02 -0.29 -8.80
CA ILE A 10 4.76 -0.15 -8.08
C ILE A 10 4.00 -1.47 -8.12
N THR A 11 3.80 -2.11 -6.99
CA THR A 11 2.95 -3.30 -6.87
C THR A 11 1.48 -2.92 -6.70
N GLY A 12 0.54 -3.73 -7.22
CA GLY A 12 -0.89 -3.41 -7.18
C GLY A 12 -1.24 -2.17 -8.01
N ALA A 13 -0.56 -1.98 -9.14
CA ALA A 13 -0.64 -0.77 -9.96
C ALA A 13 -1.85 -0.68 -10.90
N SER A 14 -2.69 -1.71 -10.96
CA SER A 14 -3.83 -1.75 -11.90
C SER A 14 -5.03 -0.89 -11.47
N SER A 15 -5.10 -0.42 -10.22
CA SER A 15 -6.22 0.37 -9.71
C SER A 15 -5.85 1.23 -8.49
N GLY A 16 -6.78 2.08 -8.04
CA GLY A 16 -6.71 2.83 -6.80
C GLY A 16 -5.42 3.62 -6.63
N ILE A 17 -4.84 3.56 -5.41
CA ILE A 17 -3.63 4.32 -5.05
C ILE A 17 -2.44 3.94 -5.94
N GLY A 18 -2.28 2.65 -6.30
CA GLY A 18 -1.18 2.21 -7.16
C GLY A 18 -1.23 2.82 -8.55
N LYS A 19 -2.41 2.84 -9.19
CA LYS A 19 -2.63 3.49 -10.50
C LYS A 19 -2.43 5.01 -10.39
N ALA A 20 -2.94 5.64 -9.36
CA ALA A 20 -2.74 7.08 -9.14
C ALA A 20 -1.25 7.43 -8.88
N CYS A 21 -0.50 6.58 -8.17
CA CYS A 21 0.95 6.72 -8.02
C CYS A 21 1.67 6.59 -9.36
N ALA A 22 1.26 5.65 -10.22
CA ALA A 22 1.85 5.49 -11.55
C ALA A 22 1.68 6.77 -12.39
N GLU A 23 0.47 7.35 -12.41
CA GLU A 23 0.18 8.61 -13.09
C GLU A 23 1.01 9.78 -12.53
N GLU A 24 1.05 9.94 -11.21
CA GLU A 24 1.76 11.04 -10.55
C GLU A 24 3.28 10.94 -10.75
N PHE A 25 3.86 9.73 -10.68
CA PHE A 25 5.29 9.56 -10.88
C PHE A 25 5.69 9.71 -12.34
N ALA A 26 4.87 9.23 -13.29
CA ALA A 26 5.05 9.48 -14.72
C ALA A 26 5.04 10.99 -15.03
N ARG A 27 4.09 11.73 -14.45
CA ARG A 27 4.01 13.19 -14.58
C ARG A 27 5.27 13.91 -14.06
N ARG A 28 5.98 13.31 -13.10
CA ARG A 28 7.28 13.79 -12.59
C ARG A 28 8.49 13.27 -13.38
N GLY A 29 8.27 12.59 -14.50
CA GLY A 29 9.30 12.09 -15.39
C GLY A 29 10.02 10.83 -14.91
N ALA A 30 9.41 10.04 -14.04
CA ALA A 30 9.95 8.74 -13.64
C ALA A 30 9.65 7.65 -14.66
N ASN A 31 10.56 6.70 -14.83
CA ASN A 31 10.33 5.46 -15.56
C ASN A 31 9.69 4.44 -14.59
N LEU A 32 8.77 3.61 -15.08
CA LEU A 32 7.91 2.81 -14.24
C LEU A 32 7.97 1.32 -14.56
N VAL A 33 7.87 0.50 -13.53
CA VAL A 33 7.51 -0.92 -13.63
C VAL A 33 6.23 -1.12 -12.82
N LEU A 34 5.15 -1.48 -13.52
CA LEU A 34 3.82 -1.66 -12.96
C LEU A 34 3.53 -3.15 -12.82
N ALA A 35 3.33 -3.61 -11.60
CA ALA A 35 3.08 -5.02 -11.31
C ALA A 35 1.68 -5.23 -10.71
N ALA A 36 0.91 -6.15 -11.27
CA ALA A 36 -0.37 -6.62 -10.76
C ALA A 36 -0.80 -7.91 -11.50
N ARG A 37 -1.90 -8.53 -11.04
CA ARG A 37 -2.46 -9.74 -11.66
C ARG A 37 -3.15 -9.46 -13.01
N GLN A 38 -3.76 -8.27 -13.16
CA GLN A 38 -4.49 -7.87 -14.38
C GLN A 38 -3.53 -7.33 -15.46
N TYR A 39 -2.93 -8.23 -16.24
CA TYR A 39 -1.89 -7.88 -17.21
C TYR A 39 -2.38 -6.94 -18.31
N VAL A 40 -3.56 -7.21 -18.89
CA VAL A 40 -4.14 -6.38 -19.96
C VAL A 40 -4.33 -4.92 -19.49
N THR A 41 -4.91 -4.74 -18.31
CA THR A 41 -5.08 -3.41 -17.71
C THR A 41 -3.73 -2.71 -17.49
N LEU A 42 -2.69 -3.45 -17.06
CA LEU A 42 -1.35 -2.86 -16.92
C LEU A 42 -0.77 -2.39 -18.25
N CYS A 43 -0.92 -3.18 -19.32
CA CYS A 43 -0.47 -2.82 -20.65
C CYS A 43 -1.14 -1.53 -21.17
N GLU A 44 -2.45 -1.39 -20.95
CA GLU A 44 -3.18 -0.17 -21.29
C GLU A 44 -2.67 1.04 -20.49
N ILE A 45 -2.44 0.87 -19.18
CA ILE A 45 -1.91 1.94 -18.32
C ILE A 45 -0.50 2.34 -18.78
N THR A 46 0.40 1.38 -18.99
CA THR A 46 1.79 1.68 -19.42
C THR A 46 1.82 2.41 -20.75
N ALA A 47 1.09 1.94 -21.77
CA ALA A 47 1.02 2.58 -23.08
C ALA A 47 0.49 4.03 -23.01
N ASN A 48 -0.55 4.26 -22.19
CA ASN A 48 -1.10 5.59 -21.97
C ASN A 48 -0.09 6.54 -21.29
N LEU A 49 0.65 6.04 -20.27
CA LEU A 49 1.63 6.83 -19.54
C LEU A 49 2.84 7.18 -20.43
N GLU A 50 3.34 6.24 -21.23
CA GLU A 50 4.41 6.46 -22.20
C GLU A 50 4.01 7.52 -23.21
N LYS A 51 2.82 7.39 -23.82
CA LYS A 51 2.29 8.35 -24.80
C LYS A 51 2.11 9.76 -24.21
N LYS A 52 1.60 9.83 -22.95
CA LYS A 52 1.24 11.12 -22.33
C LYS A 52 2.44 11.87 -21.76
N TYR A 53 3.42 11.16 -21.21
CA TYR A 53 4.51 11.76 -20.44
C TYR A 53 5.90 11.56 -21.03
N GLY A 54 6.04 10.78 -22.11
CA GLY A 54 7.33 10.51 -22.76
C GLY A 54 8.32 9.72 -21.89
N ILE A 55 7.81 8.99 -20.90
CA ILE A 55 8.60 8.11 -20.04
C ILE A 55 8.64 6.70 -20.62
N ARG A 56 9.44 5.80 -20.04
CA ARG A 56 9.37 4.36 -20.30
C ARG A 56 8.60 3.66 -19.19
N ALA A 57 7.67 2.78 -19.56
CA ALA A 57 6.90 1.99 -18.60
C ALA A 57 6.80 0.52 -19.02
N VAL A 58 6.92 -0.39 -18.07
CA VAL A 58 6.87 -1.84 -18.29
C VAL A 58 5.76 -2.45 -17.42
N ALA A 59 4.93 -3.28 -18.03
CA ALA A 59 3.91 -4.06 -17.34
C ALA A 59 4.46 -5.46 -16.97
N VAL A 60 4.27 -5.87 -15.73
CA VAL A 60 4.65 -7.21 -15.23
C VAL A 60 3.44 -7.87 -14.58
N GLN A 61 3.01 -9.01 -15.14
CA GLN A 61 1.97 -9.82 -14.50
C GLN A 61 2.58 -10.54 -13.30
N ALA A 62 2.06 -10.28 -12.09
CA ALA A 62 2.57 -10.87 -10.87
C ALA A 62 1.52 -10.93 -9.78
N ASP A 63 1.55 -11.98 -8.98
CA ASP A 63 0.86 -12.11 -7.71
C ASP A 63 1.87 -12.03 -6.57
N VAL A 64 1.87 -10.93 -5.83
CA VAL A 64 2.86 -10.68 -4.76
C VAL A 64 2.78 -11.67 -3.59
N SER A 65 1.72 -12.46 -3.48
CA SER A 65 1.65 -13.57 -2.51
C SER A 65 2.62 -14.71 -2.86
N LYS A 66 3.14 -14.73 -4.10
CA LYS A 66 4.09 -15.71 -4.60
C LYS A 66 5.49 -15.12 -4.67
N GLU A 67 6.42 -15.71 -3.93
CA GLU A 67 7.81 -15.23 -3.88
C GLU A 67 8.48 -15.17 -5.27
N ALA A 68 8.26 -16.20 -6.09
CA ALA A 68 8.82 -16.26 -7.46
C ALA A 68 8.33 -15.11 -8.35
N ASP A 69 7.07 -14.69 -8.21
CA ASP A 69 6.52 -13.57 -8.97
C ASP A 69 7.15 -12.24 -8.50
N CYS A 70 7.43 -12.10 -7.19
CA CYS A 70 8.14 -10.94 -6.66
C CYS A 70 9.58 -10.87 -7.20
N GLU A 71 10.28 -11.99 -7.27
CA GLU A 71 11.61 -12.07 -7.89
C GLU A 71 11.54 -11.72 -9.39
N LEU A 72 10.51 -12.20 -10.10
CA LEU A 72 10.29 -11.89 -11.52
C LEU A 72 10.13 -10.38 -11.77
N ILE A 73 9.38 -9.67 -10.92
CA ILE A 73 9.24 -8.20 -11.02
C ILE A 73 10.62 -7.53 -11.03
N ILE A 74 11.50 -7.94 -10.13
CA ILE A 74 12.84 -7.38 -10.00
C ILE A 74 13.71 -7.72 -11.21
N LYS A 75 13.71 -8.99 -11.65
CA LYS A 75 14.44 -9.43 -12.85
C LYS A 75 14.02 -8.64 -14.11
N GLN A 76 12.71 -8.50 -14.33
CA GLN A 76 12.19 -7.72 -15.47
C GLN A 76 12.57 -6.24 -15.38
N THR A 77 12.57 -5.67 -14.17
CA THR A 77 13.04 -4.30 -13.97
C THR A 77 14.50 -4.13 -14.35
N LEU A 78 15.37 -5.07 -13.93
CA LEU A 78 16.80 -5.00 -14.21
C LEU A 78 17.11 -5.24 -15.70
N VAL A 79 16.39 -6.12 -16.37
CA VAL A 79 16.49 -6.30 -17.83
C VAL A 79 16.14 -5.01 -18.57
N SER A 80 15.07 -4.30 -18.15
CA SER A 80 14.55 -3.12 -18.84
C SER A 80 15.33 -1.84 -18.52
N PHE A 81 15.79 -1.67 -17.28
CA PHE A 81 16.31 -0.39 -16.76
C PHE A 81 17.68 -0.47 -16.07
N GLN A 82 18.20 -1.67 -15.77
CA GLN A 82 19.49 -1.94 -15.13
C GLN A 82 19.68 -1.30 -13.74
N LYS A 83 18.62 -0.78 -13.14
CA LYS A 83 18.63 -0.16 -11.80
C LYS A 83 17.24 -0.15 -11.18
N ILE A 84 17.19 0.07 -9.86
CA ILE A 84 15.96 0.33 -9.10
C ILE A 84 16.23 1.49 -8.13
N ASP A 85 15.53 2.61 -8.30
CA ASP A 85 15.66 3.77 -7.42
C ASP A 85 14.59 3.75 -6.31
N VAL A 86 13.37 3.28 -6.60
CA VAL A 86 12.25 3.26 -5.65
C VAL A 86 11.43 1.98 -5.80
N LEU A 87 11.10 1.36 -4.67
CA LEU A 87 10.08 0.31 -4.60
C LEU A 87 8.87 0.82 -3.81
N VAL A 88 7.68 0.75 -4.41
CA VAL A 88 6.40 1.06 -3.76
C VAL A 88 5.63 -0.24 -3.55
N ASN A 89 5.69 -0.78 -2.34
CA ASN A 89 4.88 -1.90 -1.89
C ASN A 89 3.45 -1.41 -1.61
N ASN A 90 2.62 -1.42 -2.65
CA ASN A 90 1.24 -0.92 -2.59
C ASN A 90 0.20 -2.04 -2.70
N ALA A 91 0.52 -3.18 -3.31
CA ALA A 91 -0.41 -4.30 -3.40
C ALA A 91 -1.00 -4.64 -2.03
N GLY A 92 -2.31 -4.83 -1.97
CA GLY A 92 -2.96 -5.12 -0.70
C GLY A 92 -4.44 -5.47 -0.85
N LEU A 93 -4.92 -6.25 0.08
CA LEU A 93 -6.30 -6.65 0.27
C LEU A 93 -6.83 -6.10 1.58
N SER A 94 -8.16 -5.93 1.67
CA SER A 94 -8.87 -5.65 2.93
C SER A 94 -9.87 -6.75 3.20
N MET A 95 -10.52 -6.70 4.37
CA MET A 95 -11.59 -7.62 4.75
C MET A 95 -12.70 -6.91 5.50
N ARG A 96 -13.89 -7.53 5.54
CA ARG A 96 -15.02 -7.10 6.36
C ARG A 96 -15.78 -8.31 6.88
N ALA A 97 -15.37 -8.82 8.03
CA ALA A 97 -16.02 -9.90 8.77
C ALA A 97 -15.64 -9.86 10.25
N LEU A 98 -16.54 -10.31 11.14
CA LEU A 98 -16.18 -10.54 12.54
C LEU A 98 -15.27 -11.77 12.64
N PHE A 99 -14.36 -11.76 13.61
CA PHE A 99 -13.38 -12.83 13.76
C PHE A 99 -14.03 -14.19 14.08
N ASN A 100 -15.14 -14.19 14.81
CA ASN A 100 -15.85 -15.42 15.14
C ASN A 100 -16.40 -16.18 13.92
N ASP A 101 -16.72 -15.42 12.84
CA ASP A 101 -17.33 -15.98 11.62
C ASP A 101 -16.30 -16.14 10.49
N LEU A 102 -15.05 -15.74 10.73
CA LEU A 102 -14.01 -15.63 9.72
C LEU A 102 -13.37 -16.99 9.41
N ASP A 103 -13.32 -17.37 8.15
CA ASP A 103 -12.44 -18.43 7.68
C ASP A 103 -10.98 -17.98 7.82
N LEU A 104 -10.15 -18.80 8.48
CA LEU A 104 -8.75 -18.49 8.69
C LEU A 104 -7.91 -18.39 7.40
N SER A 105 -8.38 -19.00 6.31
CA SER A 105 -7.79 -18.85 4.98
C SER A 105 -7.80 -17.40 4.50
N VAL A 106 -8.83 -16.62 4.85
CA VAL A 106 -8.93 -15.18 4.54
C VAL A 106 -7.85 -14.40 5.26
N LEU A 107 -7.64 -14.69 6.56
CA LEU A 107 -6.59 -14.05 7.34
C LEU A 107 -5.21 -14.37 6.77
N LYS A 108 -4.99 -15.65 6.42
CA LYS A 108 -3.74 -16.10 5.80
C LYS A 108 -3.49 -15.37 4.47
N ASN A 109 -4.48 -15.29 3.59
CA ASN A 109 -4.39 -14.57 2.32
C ASN A 109 -4.04 -13.07 2.51
N LEU A 110 -4.62 -12.41 3.51
CA LEU A 110 -4.28 -11.03 3.85
C LEU A 110 -2.81 -10.89 4.28
N MET A 111 -2.30 -11.84 5.06
CA MET A 111 -0.88 -11.85 5.44
C MET A 111 0.03 -12.13 4.24
N ASP A 112 -0.32 -13.07 3.40
CA ASP A 112 0.46 -13.44 2.21
C ASP A 112 0.59 -12.24 1.25
N VAL A 113 -0.50 -11.53 0.98
CA VAL A 113 -0.49 -10.39 0.06
C VAL A 113 0.10 -9.13 0.70
N ASN A 114 -0.43 -8.72 1.87
CA ASN A 114 -0.09 -7.41 2.43
C ASN A 114 1.29 -7.37 3.10
N PHE A 115 1.67 -8.46 3.78
CA PHE A 115 2.91 -8.56 4.53
C PHE A 115 3.99 -9.30 3.75
N TRP A 116 3.78 -10.57 3.40
CA TRP A 116 4.80 -11.35 2.71
C TRP A 116 5.13 -10.78 1.34
N GLY A 117 4.15 -10.29 0.58
CA GLY A 117 4.41 -9.60 -0.68
C GLY A 117 5.33 -8.37 -0.51
N THR A 118 5.16 -7.61 0.58
CA THR A 118 6.06 -6.51 0.93
C THR A 118 7.46 -7.01 1.26
N VAL A 119 7.57 -8.10 2.02
CA VAL A 119 8.86 -8.71 2.42
C VAL A 119 9.60 -9.23 1.19
N TYR A 120 8.95 -10.03 0.34
CA TYR A 120 9.57 -10.61 -0.86
C TYR A 120 10.05 -9.54 -1.83
N CYS A 121 9.18 -8.61 -2.24
CA CYS A 121 9.57 -7.54 -3.15
C CYS A 121 10.73 -6.72 -2.58
N THR A 122 10.71 -6.41 -1.28
CA THR A 122 11.79 -5.66 -0.63
C THR A 122 13.08 -6.47 -0.62
N LYS A 123 13.04 -7.75 -0.27
CA LYS A 123 14.21 -8.64 -0.23
C LYS A 123 14.97 -8.64 -1.55
N TYR A 124 14.24 -8.83 -2.65
CA TYR A 124 14.87 -8.93 -3.97
C TYR A 124 15.28 -7.56 -4.55
N ALA A 125 14.58 -6.48 -4.23
CA ALA A 125 14.92 -5.14 -4.71
C ALA A 125 16.04 -4.46 -3.90
N LEU A 126 16.24 -4.86 -2.64
CA LEU A 126 17.12 -4.18 -1.70
C LEU A 126 18.58 -4.02 -2.19
N PRO A 127 19.23 -4.99 -2.84
CA PRO A 127 20.58 -4.82 -3.34
C PRO A 127 20.73 -3.63 -4.30
N GLU A 128 19.78 -3.43 -5.21
CA GLU A 128 19.80 -2.32 -6.17
C GLU A 128 19.41 -1.00 -5.53
N ILE A 129 18.47 -1.02 -4.59
CA ILE A 129 18.08 0.16 -3.81
C ILE A 129 19.24 0.65 -2.93
N LEU A 130 20.08 -0.25 -2.41
CA LEU A 130 21.30 0.10 -1.68
C LEU A 130 22.30 0.82 -2.59
N LYS A 131 22.56 0.29 -3.79
CA LYS A 131 23.44 0.93 -4.78
C LYS A 131 22.95 2.34 -5.16
N ALA A 132 21.64 2.48 -5.36
CA ALA A 132 21.01 3.74 -5.72
C ALA A 132 20.86 4.74 -4.56
N LYS A 133 21.11 4.33 -3.30
CA LYS A 133 20.73 5.05 -2.08
C LYS A 133 19.25 5.49 -2.15
N GLY A 134 18.42 4.59 -2.64
CA GLY A 134 17.05 4.81 -3.07
C GLY A 134 16.04 4.87 -1.93
N THR A 135 14.79 4.47 -2.22
CA THR A 135 13.68 4.49 -1.24
C THR A 135 12.84 3.22 -1.33
N VAL A 136 12.55 2.61 -0.18
CA VAL A 136 11.50 1.59 -0.01
C VAL A 136 10.28 2.25 0.60
N VAL A 137 9.12 2.12 -0.05
CA VAL A 137 7.82 2.65 0.42
C VAL A 137 6.91 1.48 0.76
N GLY A 138 6.31 1.47 1.95
CA GLY A 138 5.21 0.58 2.31
C GLY A 138 3.90 1.36 2.40
N ILE A 139 2.91 0.99 1.61
CA ILE A 139 1.56 1.56 1.73
C ILE A 139 0.81 0.81 2.82
N SER A 140 0.90 1.35 4.02
CA SER A 140 0.22 0.87 5.22
C SER A 140 -1.18 1.50 5.33
N SER A 141 -1.63 1.75 6.53
CA SER A 141 -2.93 2.34 6.87
C SER A 141 -2.88 2.89 8.30
N ILE A 142 -3.86 3.70 8.68
CA ILE A 142 -4.16 3.97 10.09
C ILE A 142 -4.45 2.66 10.83
N ALA A 143 -5.02 1.65 10.14
CA ALA A 143 -5.23 0.30 10.66
C ALA A 143 -3.93 -0.44 11.06
N GLY A 144 -2.76 0.04 10.66
CA GLY A 144 -1.45 -0.44 11.12
C GLY A 144 -0.97 0.19 12.44
N TYR A 145 -1.73 1.13 12.99
CA TYR A 145 -1.49 1.73 14.32
C TYR A 145 -2.65 1.52 15.29
N ARG A 146 -3.84 1.29 14.75
CA ARG A 146 -5.06 1.06 15.50
C ARG A 146 -5.89 -0.03 14.85
N GLY A 147 -6.11 -1.15 15.57
CA GLY A 147 -6.97 -2.23 15.12
C GLY A 147 -8.42 -1.77 14.93
N LEU A 148 -9.08 -2.26 13.88
CA LEU A 148 -10.43 -1.88 13.51
C LEU A 148 -11.38 -3.08 13.60
N PRO A 149 -12.60 -2.93 14.19
CA PRO A 149 -13.60 -3.98 14.22
C PRO A 149 -13.95 -4.47 12.81
N GLY A 150 -14.15 -5.79 12.68
CA GLY A 150 -14.44 -6.42 11.39
C GLY A 150 -13.29 -6.43 10.38
N ARG A 151 -12.08 -6.03 10.81
CA ARG A 151 -10.87 -5.94 9.97
C ARG A 151 -9.62 -6.51 10.67
N THR A 152 -9.81 -7.57 11.46
CA THR A 152 -8.74 -8.15 12.29
C THR A 152 -7.52 -8.57 11.46
N GLY A 153 -7.70 -9.36 10.40
CA GLY A 153 -6.60 -9.80 9.53
C GLY A 153 -5.96 -8.64 8.75
N TYR A 154 -6.76 -7.67 8.30
CA TYR A 154 -6.23 -6.47 7.65
C TYR A 154 -5.36 -5.66 8.61
N SER A 155 -5.87 -5.37 9.79
CA SER A 155 -5.11 -4.63 10.81
C SER A 155 -3.83 -5.38 11.18
N ALA A 156 -3.90 -6.69 11.44
CA ALA A 156 -2.73 -7.52 11.75
C ALA A 156 -1.66 -7.42 10.65
N SER A 157 -2.05 -7.53 9.38
CA SER A 157 -1.11 -7.44 8.25
C SER A 157 -0.45 -6.06 8.13
N LYS A 158 -1.18 -4.98 8.42
CA LYS A 158 -0.65 -3.61 8.38
C LYS A 158 0.23 -3.27 9.59
N PHE A 159 -0.05 -3.84 10.77
CA PHE A 159 0.85 -3.78 11.92
C PHE A 159 2.15 -4.54 11.63
N ALA A 160 2.07 -5.74 11.08
CA ALA A 160 3.24 -6.52 10.68
C ALA A 160 4.12 -5.76 9.67
N MET A 161 3.50 -5.14 8.63
CA MET A 161 4.20 -4.28 7.69
C MET A 161 4.91 -3.11 8.40
N ASN A 162 4.23 -2.42 9.33
CA ASN A 162 4.84 -1.30 10.06
C ASN A 162 6.06 -1.75 10.86
N GLY A 163 5.96 -2.84 11.62
CA GLY A 163 7.07 -3.40 12.40
C GLY A 163 8.26 -3.76 11.50
N PHE A 164 8.01 -4.45 10.38
CA PHE A 164 9.03 -4.79 9.39
C PHE A 164 9.74 -3.54 8.84
N MET A 165 8.96 -2.54 8.38
CA MET A 165 9.52 -1.31 7.81
C MET A 165 10.28 -0.46 8.84
N GLU A 166 9.88 -0.47 10.11
CA GLU A 166 10.60 0.24 11.17
C GLU A 166 11.94 -0.43 11.49
N SER A 167 11.98 -1.76 11.57
CA SER A 167 13.22 -2.53 11.75
C SER A 167 14.17 -2.33 10.57
N LEU A 168 13.67 -2.50 9.34
CA LEU A 168 14.45 -2.29 8.13
C LEU A 168 15.04 -0.88 8.04
N ARG A 169 14.29 0.14 8.46
CA ARG A 169 14.78 1.52 8.51
C ARG A 169 15.99 1.66 9.44
N THR A 170 15.97 0.98 10.57
CA THR A 170 17.06 1.03 11.55
C THR A 170 18.29 0.30 11.04
N GLU A 171 18.11 -0.87 10.41
CA GLU A 171 19.20 -1.61 9.76
C GLU A 171 19.89 -0.80 8.67
N LEU A 172 19.12 -0.01 7.90
CA LEU A 172 19.60 0.77 6.77
C LEU A 172 20.04 2.21 7.13
N LEU A 173 20.07 2.57 8.41
CA LEU A 173 20.26 3.96 8.88
C LEU A 173 21.51 4.64 8.30
N LYS A 174 22.62 3.90 8.13
CA LYS A 174 23.90 4.42 7.65
C LYS A 174 24.15 4.19 6.16
N THR A 175 23.21 3.58 5.43
CA THR A 175 23.37 3.20 4.01
C THR A 175 22.99 4.31 3.04
N GLY A 176 22.27 5.31 3.51
CA GLY A 176 21.68 6.33 2.65
C GLY A 176 20.34 5.93 2.04
N VAL A 177 19.84 4.71 2.27
CA VAL A 177 18.48 4.29 1.85
C VAL A 177 17.43 4.95 2.72
N ASN A 178 16.32 5.38 2.12
CA ASN A 178 15.15 5.86 2.85
C ASN A 178 14.08 4.77 2.93
N VAL A 179 13.47 4.59 4.10
CA VAL A 179 12.34 3.68 4.31
C VAL A 179 11.14 4.50 4.77
N LEU A 180 10.13 4.58 3.90
CA LEU A 180 8.92 5.39 4.07
C LEU A 180 7.70 4.51 4.34
N VAL A 181 7.01 4.73 5.46
CA VAL A 181 5.69 4.16 5.74
C VAL A 181 4.64 5.21 5.44
N ALA A 182 3.78 4.93 4.46
CA ALA A 182 2.68 5.80 4.07
C ALA A 182 1.36 5.22 4.60
N CYS A 183 0.66 6.02 5.42
CA CYS A 183 -0.57 5.63 6.10
C CYS A 183 -1.72 6.54 5.65
N PRO A 184 -2.38 6.20 4.53
CA PRO A 184 -3.60 6.87 4.13
C PRO A 184 -4.68 6.72 5.20
N GLY A 185 -5.55 7.72 5.31
CA GLY A 185 -6.82 7.59 5.99
C GLY A 185 -7.85 6.86 5.12
N PHE A 186 -9.12 7.09 5.36
CA PHE A 186 -10.16 6.61 4.45
C PHE A 186 -9.98 7.28 3.08
N THR A 187 -9.78 6.44 2.06
CA THR A 187 -9.49 6.87 0.69
C THR A 187 -10.51 6.26 -0.26
N ALA A 188 -11.06 7.05 -1.16
CA ALA A 188 -11.93 6.58 -2.23
C ALA A 188 -11.11 5.67 -3.16
N SER A 189 -11.35 4.36 -3.06
CA SER A 189 -10.66 3.33 -3.84
C SER A 189 -11.43 2.02 -3.80
N ASN A 190 -11.18 1.13 -4.76
CA ASN A 190 -11.87 -0.16 -4.87
C ASN A 190 -11.57 -1.14 -3.71
N ILE A 191 -10.64 -0.84 -2.81
CA ILE A 191 -10.22 -1.75 -1.73
C ILE A 191 -11.36 -2.15 -0.79
N ARG A 192 -12.41 -1.32 -0.67
CA ARG A 192 -13.59 -1.65 0.14
C ARG A 192 -14.56 -2.55 -0.59
N VAL A 193 -14.79 -2.28 -1.88
CA VAL A 193 -15.67 -3.10 -2.74
C VAL A 193 -15.06 -4.48 -2.93
N THR A 194 -13.74 -4.56 -3.09
CA THR A 194 -12.99 -5.82 -3.22
C THR A 194 -12.56 -6.43 -1.88
N ALA A 195 -12.98 -5.84 -0.73
CA ALA A 195 -12.70 -6.40 0.58
C ALA A 195 -13.26 -7.82 0.71
N LEU A 196 -12.50 -8.71 1.31
CA LEU A 196 -12.91 -10.11 1.49
C LEU A 196 -13.96 -10.22 2.60
N SER A 197 -15.03 -10.94 2.32
CA SER A 197 -16.02 -11.37 3.30
C SER A 197 -15.49 -12.54 4.14
N LYS A 198 -16.32 -13.08 5.02
CA LYS A 198 -15.94 -14.15 5.95
C LYS A 198 -15.40 -15.41 5.28
N ASP A 199 -15.83 -15.71 4.07
CA ASP A 199 -15.51 -16.88 3.24
C ASP A 199 -14.53 -16.58 2.10
N GLY A 200 -14.00 -15.34 2.03
CA GLY A 200 -13.06 -14.92 1.00
C GLY A 200 -13.68 -14.38 -0.29
N ALA A 201 -15.00 -14.38 -0.44
CA ALA A 201 -15.66 -13.71 -1.54
C ALA A 201 -15.50 -12.17 -1.46
N ALA A 202 -15.58 -11.46 -2.58
CA ALA A 202 -15.58 -10.00 -2.56
C ALA A 202 -16.87 -9.47 -1.91
N HIS A 203 -16.75 -8.46 -1.04
CA HIS A 203 -17.89 -7.87 -0.31
C HIS A 203 -18.89 -7.15 -1.24
N GLY A 204 -18.40 -6.57 -2.34
CA GLY A 204 -19.22 -5.95 -3.39
C GLY A 204 -19.73 -4.54 -3.09
N GLU A 205 -19.72 -4.08 -1.83
CA GLU A 205 -20.30 -2.80 -1.43
C GLU A 205 -19.35 -1.96 -0.56
N THR A 206 -19.55 -0.63 -0.56
CA THR A 206 -18.93 0.27 0.41
C THR A 206 -19.94 0.66 1.49
N SER A 207 -19.52 0.58 2.77
CA SER A 207 -20.37 0.97 3.92
C SER A 207 -20.19 2.44 4.31
N MET A 208 -19.40 3.21 3.56
CA MET A 208 -19.01 4.57 3.91
C MET A 208 -19.30 5.57 2.78
N ASP A 209 -19.54 6.82 3.14
CA ASP A 209 -19.70 7.94 2.20
C ASP A 209 -18.33 8.30 1.60
N GLU A 210 -18.14 7.97 0.32
CA GLU A 210 -16.88 8.22 -0.38
C GLU A 210 -16.61 9.70 -0.68
N GLY A 211 -17.65 10.55 -0.71
CA GLY A 211 -17.51 11.98 -1.00
C GLY A 211 -16.72 12.77 0.06
N LYS A 212 -16.53 12.19 1.25
CA LYS A 212 -15.76 12.80 2.36
C LYS A 212 -14.38 12.20 2.55
N MET A 213 -13.94 11.35 1.62
CA MET A 213 -12.65 10.67 1.70
C MET A 213 -11.59 11.37 0.86
N MET A 214 -10.33 11.07 1.16
CA MET A 214 -9.23 11.46 0.26
C MET A 214 -9.38 10.76 -1.09
N THR A 215 -8.97 11.43 -2.16
CA THR A 215 -8.86 10.76 -3.46
C THR A 215 -7.55 9.96 -3.56
N SER A 216 -7.50 9.00 -4.47
CA SER A 216 -6.27 8.24 -4.74
C SER A 216 -5.15 9.16 -5.28
N GLU A 217 -5.50 10.20 -6.03
CA GLU A 217 -4.60 11.21 -6.59
C GLU A 217 -3.97 12.09 -5.50
N GLU A 218 -4.76 12.53 -4.52
CA GLU A 218 -4.24 13.26 -3.35
C GLU A 218 -3.23 12.41 -2.58
N VAL A 219 -3.56 11.15 -2.34
CA VAL A 219 -2.66 10.19 -1.68
C VAL A 219 -1.37 10.02 -2.48
N ALA A 220 -1.44 9.83 -3.80
CA ALA A 220 -0.30 9.67 -4.68
C ALA A 220 0.63 10.90 -4.66
N ASN A 221 0.07 12.12 -4.72
CA ASN A 221 0.84 13.36 -4.62
C ASN A 221 1.56 13.50 -3.26
N ILE A 222 0.91 13.12 -2.16
CA ILE A 222 1.54 13.13 -0.82
C ILE A 222 2.68 12.12 -0.76
N ILE A 223 2.50 10.91 -1.33
CA ILE A 223 3.54 9.89 -1.39
C ILE A 223 4.73 10.40 -2.21
N ALA A 224 4.51 10.95 -3.41
CA ALA A 224 5.56 11.51 -4.24
C ALA A 224 6.39 12.57 -3.50
N LYS A 225 5.73 13.56 -2.88
CA LYS A 225 6.39 14.56 -2.03
C LYS A 225 7.11 13.94 -0.83
N GLY A 226 6.57 12.86 -0.28
CA GLY A 226 7.20 12.11 0.81
C GLY A 226 8.51 11.44 0.39
N ILE A 227 8.55 10.83 -0.79
CA ILE A 227 9.75 10.25 -1.38
C ILE A 227 10.79 11.34 -1.66
N GLU A 228 10.40 12.43 -2.34
CA GLU A 228 11.29 13.55 -2.66
C GLU A 228 11.94 14.16 -1.41
N LYS A 229 11.15 14.35 -0.35
CA LYS A 229 11.58 14.91 0.93
C LYS A 229 12.17 13.87 1.89
N ARG A 230 12.33 12.62 1.46
CA ARG A 230 12.86 11.50 2.25
C ARG A 230 12.19 11.38 3.63
N LYS A 231 10.86 11.48 3.65
CA LYS A 231 10.08 11.34 4.89
C LYS A 231 10.14 9.92 5.41
N ARG A 232 10.01 9.74 6.74
CA ARG A 232 10.01 8.44 7.40
C ARG A 232 8.61 7.85 7.50
N THR A 233 7.63 8.68 7.81
CA THR A 233 6.23 8.29 8.02
C THR A 233 5.31 9.40 7.53
N LEU A 234 4.25 9.01 6.84
CA LEU A 234 3.18 9.90 6.38
C LEU A 234 1.85 9.42 6.95
N ILE A 235 1.34 10.08 7.97
CA ILE A 235 -0.05 9.95 8.41
C ILE A 235 -0.82 11.08 7.73
N MET A 236 -1.68 10.75 6.76
CA MET A 236 -2.13 11.72 5.75
C MET A 236 -3.32 12.58 6.19
N THR A 237 -4.06 12.18 7.22
CA THR A 237 -5.22 12.94 7.71
C THR A 237 -5.02 13.47 9.12
N GLY A 238 -5.60 14.63 9.44
CA GLY A 238 -5.59 15.18 10.80
C GLY A 238 -6.24 14.24 11.82
N GLN A 239 -7.38 13.65 11.46
CA GLN A 239 -8.08 12.66 12.29
C GLN A 239 -7.21 11.41 12.51
N GLY A 240 -6.49 10.94 11.47
CA GLY A 240 -5.57 9.81 11.59
C GLY A 240 -4.41 10.11 12.54
N LYS A 241 -3.81 11.29 12.46
CA LYS A 241 -2.74 11.72 13.39
C LYS A 241 -3.25 11.73 14.83
N LEU A 242 -4.42 12.33 15.06
CA LEU A 242 -5.05 12.36 16.37
C LEU A 242 -5.36 10.94 16.88
N ALA A 243 -5.93 10.08 16.05
CA ALA A 243 -6.26 8.70 16.42
C ALA A 243 -5.01 7.90 16.82
N VAL A 244 -3.91 8.01 16.06
CA VAL A 244 -2.64 7.35 16.39
C VAL A 244 -2.06 7.86 17.70
N TRP A 245 -2.09 9.17 17.92
CA TRP A 245 -1.59 9.78 19.17
C TRP A 245 -2.45 9.40 20.38
N MET A 246 -3.77 9.53 20.26
CA MET A 246 -4.72 9.17 21.31
C MET A 246 -4.64 7.70 21.70
N ASN A 247 -4.47 6.82 20.71
CA ASN A 247 -4.36 5.37 20.95
C ASN A 247 -3.14 5.01 21.81
N LYS A 248 -2.07 5.80 21.77
CA LYS A 248 -0.88 5.57 22.61
C LYS A 248 -1.09 5.99 24.06
N LEU A 249 -1.88 7.03 24.30
CA LEU A 249 -2.06 7.61 25.64
C LEU A 249 -3.34 7.14 26.33
N PHE A 250 -4.42 6.94 25.57
CA PHE A 250 -5.76 6.66 26.09
C PHE A 250 -6.42 5.50 25.31
N PRO A 251 -5.83 4.27 25.32
CA PRO A 251 -6.30 3.18 24.46
C PRO A 251 -7.76 2.78 24.73
N ALA A 252 -8.18 2.68 26.01
CA ALA A 252 -9.55 2.31 26.36
C ALA A 252 -10.59 3.34 25.87
N PHE A 253 -10.27 4.63 25.93
CA PHE A 253 -11.13 5.68 25.38
C PHE A 253 -11.24 5.54 23.84
N VAL A 254 -10.14 5.25 23.17
CA VAL A 254 -10.13 5.05 21.72
C VAL A 254 -10.89 3.78 21.33
N ASP A 255 -10.84 2.70 22.15
CA ASP A 255 -11.66 1.49 21.96
C ASP A 255 -13.15 1.86 21.87
N GLN A 256 -13.66 2.62 22.85
CA GLN A 256 -15.06 3.03 22.87
C GLN A 256 -15.42 3.93 21.69
N LYS A 257 -14.55 4.88 21.31
CA LYS A 257 -14.77 5.77 20.17
C LYS A 257 -14.82 5.00 18.85
N VAL A 258 -13.88 4.07 18.65
CA VAL A 258 -13.83 3.22 17.45
C VAL A 258 -15.06 2.30 17.41
N PHE A 259 -15.43 1.67 18.53
CA PHE A 259 -16.65 0.87 18.61
C PHE A 259 -17.88 1.68 18.17
N ASN A 260 -18.09 2.86 18.75
CA ASN A 260 -19.22 3.73 18.44
C ASN A 260 -19.20 4.22 16.97
N LEU A 261 -18.03 4.41 16.38
CA LEU A 261 -17.90 4.79 14.97
C LEU A 261 -18.37 3.66 14.04
N PHE A 262 -17.90 2.42 14.30
CA PHE A 262 -18.21 1.25 13.48
C PHE A 262 -19.63 0.72 13.70
N ALA A 263 -20.22 0.94 14.89
CA ALA A 263 -21.64 0.64 15.16
C ALA A 263 -22.61 1.56 14.39
N LYS A 264 -22.11 2.69 13.86
CA LYS A 264 -22.90 3.64 13.03
C LYS A 264 -22.70 3.46 11.52
N GLU A 265 -21.88 2.49 11.09
CA GLU A 265 -21.75 2.20 9.67
C GLU A 265 -23.09 1.76 9.06
N LYS A 266 -23.26 1.96 7.75
CA LYS A 266 -24.35 1.31 7.01
C LYS A 266 -24.13 -0.20 7.06
N ASN A 267 -25.11 -0.96 7.53
CA ASN A 267 -25.01 -2.40 7.79
C ASN A 267 -23.87 -2.74 8.80
N PRO A 268 -23.95 -2.31 10.08
CA PRO A 268 -22.88 -2.47 11.02
C PRO A 268 -22.67 -3.96 11.38
N LEU A 269 -21.42 -4.39 11.49
CA LEU A 269 -21.07 -5.74 11.95
C LEU A 269 -21.18 -5.85 13.48
N ILE A 270 -21.00 -4.75 14.20
CA ILE A 270 -21.15 -4.65 15.66
C ILE A 270 -22.32 -3.72 15.98
N LYS A 271 -23.09 -4.06 17.01
CA LYS A 271 -24.23 -3.25 17.47
C LYS A 271 -23.85 -2.56 18.78
N ALA A 272 -24.32 -1.31 18.93
CA ALA A 272 -24.17 -0.54 20.15
C ALA A 272 -25.13 -1.06 21.25
#